data_7c75dfd13dafd6c4b39e6d3a55b38d43
#
_entry.id   7c75dfd13dafd6c4b39e6d3a55b38d43
#
_cell.length_a   1.000
_cell.length_b   1.000
_cell.length_c   1.000
_cell.angle_alpha   90.00
_cell.angle_beta   90.00
_cell.angle_gamma   90.00
#
_symmetry.space_group_name_H-M   'P 1'
#
loop_
_entity.id
_entity.type
_entity.pdbx_description
1 polymer ?
#
loop_
_entity_poly.entity_id
_entity_poly.type
_entity_poly.pdbx_seq_one_letter_code
_entity_poly.pdbx_strand_id
1 'polypeptide(L)'
;AARLAYMRYPYFKSRFKTIDGSVYLCENIVSPPPARVRKLRPLGGSTTSNNLLDITFHKKSIFISFHHAMCDGRGIMLFIKTLLYYYLNFKYPHNNVMIPDVRLVGEGMLPGETADPVNDGNLEFDKSKVYVADRTAFAIPEVQNGEDAGGMSWRYEMTFDVNKVMEVCKANNCTPAILMTILMQKGVKAVNPDAAEQILCSMSCDWRESIGLPNTFRNCVSSIYLPYGTAEQEMDMTELGTHFRSLIAKQKETDSARCSASVMKMMSDMLDSLGSYEKKVETVSGFNSRPINSFICSYTGRANMGDAEKYIESIHVYSSGTKGISLQMMSVGDTFTVDFQQNFPDATYAKAFLTESSKMGLSAHCSDVIAYTTPKDHTANTNFIKSLAGFFKRIILR
;
A
#
# COMPACT_ATOMS: atom_id res chain seq x y z
N ALA A 1 6.43 -23.77 7.46
CA ALA A 1 6.76 -22.36 7.18
C ALA A 1 5.83 -21.40 7.94
N ALA A 2 4.53 -21.35 7.62
CA ALA A 2 3.60 -20.38 8.23
C ALA A 2 3.60 -20.42 9.77
N ARG A 3 3.54 -21.61 10.38
CA ARG A 3 3.59 -21.75 11.84
C ARG A 3 4.84 -21.08 12.43
N LEU A 4 6.01 -21.26 11.82
CA LEU A 4 7.25 -20.65 12.30
C LEU A 4 7.24 -19.13 12.11
N ALA A 5 6.71 -18.63 10.99
CA ALA A 5 6.55 -17.18 10.82
C ALA A 5 5.63 -16.57 11.89
N TYR A 6 4.50 -17.20 12.21
CA TYR A 6 3.62 -16.74 13.30
C TYR A 6 4.25 -16.91 14.70
N MET A 7 5.15 -17.87 14.91
CA MET A 7 5.88 -18.01 16.17
C MET A 7 6.86 -16.86 16.36
N ARG A 8 7.53 -16.39 15.29
CA ARG A 8 8.43 -15.24 15.37
C ARG A 8 7.68 -13.91 15.46
N TYR A 9 6.53 -13.81 14.81
CA TYR A 9 5.72 -12.60 14.75
C TYR A 9 4.30 -12.84 15.29
N PRO A 10 4.14 -13.05 16.61
CA PRO A 10 2.83 -13.32 17.20
C PRO A 10 1.82 -12.18 17.01
N TYR A 11 2.29 -10.93 16.88
CA TYR A 11 1.48 -9.76 16.57
C TYR A 11 0.56 -9.98 15.36
N PHE A 12 1.00 -10.70 14.32
CA PHE A 12 0.20 -10.96 13.14
C PHE A 12 -0.92 -11.99 13.35
N LYS A 13 -1.02 -12.61 14.52
CA LYS A 13 -2.20 -13.33 14.99
C LYS A 13 -3.15 -12.38 15.72
N SER A 14 -3.75 -11.46 15.01
CA SER A 14 -4.64 -10.46 15.58
C SER A 14 -6.07 -10.58 15.06
N ARG A 15 -7.02 -10.14 15.87
CA ARG A 15 -8.44 -10.02 15.56
C ARG A 15 -9.01 -8.72 16.10
N PHE A 16 -10.12 -8.29 15.56
CA PHE A 16 -10.92 -7.26 16.20
C PHE A 16 -11.80 -7.84 17.30
N LYS A 17 -11.93 -7.10 18.39
CA LYS A 17 -12.84 -7.40 19.49
C LYS A 17 -13.57 -6.12 19.91
N THR A 18 -14.89 -6.19 20.04
CA THR A 18 -15.67 -5.10 20.60
C THR A 18 -15.73 -5.26 22.12
N ILE A 19 -15.36 -4.21 22.85
CA ILE A 19 -15.41 -4.12 24.30
C ILE A 19 -16.06 -2.77 24.62
N ASP A 20 -17.15 -2.75 25.33
CA ASP A 20 -17.90 -1.55 25.74
C ASP A 20 -18.17 -0.57 24.58
N GLY A 21 -18.57 -1.12 23.42
CA GLY A 21 -18.90 -0.37 22.21
C GLY A 21 -17.70 0.13 21.41
N SER A 22 -16.47 -0.05 21.88
CA SER A 22 -15.22 0.29 21.17
C SER A 22 -14.58 -0.94 20.54
N VAL A 23 -13.88 -0.75 19.42
CA VAL A 23 -13.22 -1.82 18.67
C VAL A 23 -11.73 -1.80 18.95
N TYR A 24 -11.22 -2.94 19.39
CA TYR A 24 -9.82 -3.14 19.74
C TYR A 24 -9.15 -4.17 18.85
N LEU A 25 -7.89 -3.94 18.52
CA LEU A 25 -7.00 -4.94 17.95
C LEU A 25 -6.46 -5.81 19.09
N CYS A 26 -6.85 -7.08 19.11
CA CYS A 26 -6.49 -8.02 20.18
C CYS A 26 -5.76 -9.23 19.62
N GLU A 27 -4.94 -9.86 20.44
CA GLU A 27 -4.32 -11.14 20.09
C GLU A 27 -5.40 -12.20 19.79
N ASN A 28 -5.12 -13.05 18.80
CA ASN A 28 -5.89 -14.25 18.50
C ASN A 28 -5.05 -15.48 18.79
N ILE A 29 -5.59 -16.40 19.58
CA ILE A 29 -4.90 -17.64 19.97
C ILE A 29 -4.73 -18.57 18.76
N VAL A 30 -5.71 -18.53 17.84
CA VAL A 30 -5.76 -19.41 16.67
C VAL A 30 -5.23 -18.70 15.44
N SER A 31 -4.31 -19.33 14.70
CA SER A 31 -3.94 -18.90 13.35
C SER A 31 -4.55 -19.86 12.32
N PRO A 32 -5.17 -19.35 11.25
CA PRO A 32 -5.71 -20.21 10.22
C PRO A 32 -4.57 -20.93 9.50
N PRO A 33 -4.72 -22.22 9.18
CA PRO A 33 -3.75 -22.90 8.35
C PRO A 33 -3.77 -22.31 6.93
N PRO A 34 -2.62 -22.26 6.23
CA PRO A 34 -2.60 -21.90 4.81
C PRO A 34 -3.55 -22.80 4.02
N ALA A 35 -4.36 -22.19 3.15
CA ALA A 35 -5.39 -22.91 2.41
C ALA A 35 -5.25 -22.75 0.90
N ARG A 36 -5.53 -23.84 0.17
CA ARG A 36 -5.66 -23.77 -1.30
C ARG A 36 -7.03 -23.22 -1.64
N VAL A 37 -7.08 -22.03 -2.23
CA VAL A 37 -8.34 -21.37 -2.57
C VAL A 37 -8.30 -20.77 -3.98
N ARG A 38 -9.48 -20.68 -4.61
CA ARG A 38 -9.66 -19.93 -5.87
C ARG A 38 -10.08 -18.49 -5.64
N LYS A 39 -10.68 -18.19 -4.49
CA LYS A 39 -11.10 -16.85 -4.07
C LYS A 39 -10.52 -16.57 -2.69
N LEU A 40 -10.11 -15.34 -2.44
CA LEU A 40 -9.61 -14.90 -1.14
C LEU A 40 -10.71 -15.03 -0.08
N ARG A 41 -10.29 -15.33 1.14
CA ARG A 41 -11.20 -15.43 2.29
C ARG A 41 -11.40 -14.07 2.94
N PRO A 42 -12.58 -13.76 3.50
CA PRO A 42 -12.81 -12.53 4.25
C PRO A 42 -11.99 -12.51 5.54
N LEU A 43 -11.22 -11.43 5.74
CA LEU A 43 -10.46 -11.22 6.96
C LEU A 43 -11.41 -10.89 8.13
N GLY A 44 -11.06 -11.33 9.33
CA GLY A 44 -11.88 -11.12 10.52
C GLY A 44 -13.16 -11.96 10.55
N GLY A 45 -13.37 -12.85 9.57
CA GLY A 45 -14.54 -13.71 9.49
C GLY A 45 -14.28 -15.13 10.01
N SER A 46 -15.34 -15.94 10.04
CA SER A 46 -15.31 -17.33 10.54
C SER A 46 -14.33 -18.23 9.78
N THR A 47 -14.23 -18.04 8.44
CA THR A 47 -13.35 -18.83 7.57
C THR A 47 -11.86 -18.57 7.80
N THR A 48 -11.50 -17.44 8.40
CA THR A 48 -10.15 -17.09 8.82
C THR A 48 -9.96 -17.21 10.34
N SER A 49 -10.89 -17.85 11.05
CA SER A 49 -10.90 -17.91 12.53
C SER A 49 -10.77 -16.51 13.15
N ASN A 50 -11.45 -15.54 12.57
CA ASN A 50 -11.44 -14.11 12.91
C ASN A 50 -10.07 -13.42 12.79
N ASN A 51 -9.07 -14.04 12.15
CA ASN A 51 -7.77 -13.41 11.96
C ASN A 51 -7.81 -12.33 10.89
N LEU A 52 -6.98 -11.31 11.10
CA LEU A 52 -6.77 -10.17 10.20
C LEU A 52 -5.60 -10.36 9.24
N LEU A 53 -4.95 -11.52 9.29
CA LEU A 53 -3.97 -11.98 8.32
C LEU A 53 -4.34 -13.39 7.87
N ASP A 54 -4.27 -13.62 6.56
CA ASP A 54 -4.55 -14.91 5.94
C ASP A 54 -3.51 -15.27 4.90
N ILE A 55 -3.14 -16.55 4.85
CA ILE A 55 -2.21 -17.09 3.87
C ILE A 55 -2.97 -18.10 3.01
N THR A 56 -3.09 -17.79 1.72
CA THR A 56 -3.71 -18.71 0.77
C THR A 56 -2.79 -18.94 -0.42
N PHE A 57 -3.05 -20.00 -1.17
CA PHE A 57 -2.26 -20.31 -2.35
C PHE A 57 -3.11 -20.92 -3.47
N HIS A 58 -2.70 -20.66 -4.69
CA HIS A 58 -3.27 -21.28 -5.89
C HIS A 58 -2.19 -21.44 -6.96
N LYS A 59 -2.01 -22.67 -7.47
CA LYS A 59 -0.95 -22.98 -8.45
C LYS A 59 0.43 -22.53 -7.93
N LYS A 60 1.09 -21.61 -8.63
CA LYS A 60 2.40 -21.04 -8.27
C LYS A 60 2.30 -19.75 -7.45
N SER A 61 1.10 -19.29 -7.11
CA SER A 61 0.90 -18.04 -6.38
C SER A 61 0.64 -18.27 -4.89
N ILE A 62 1.31 -17.48 -4.06
CA ILE A 62 1.03 -17.35 -2.63
C ILE A 62 0.39 -15.98 -2.43
N PHE A 63 -0.73 -15.93 -1.72
CA PHE A 63 -1.45 -14.72 -1.38
C PHE A 63 -1.35 -14.47 0.12
N ILE A 64 -0.89 -13.29 0.48
CA ILE A 64 -0.86 -12.80 1.85
C ILE A 64 -1.88 -11.69 1.94
N SER A 65 -3.02 -11.99 2.56
CA SER A 65 -4.09 -11.01 2.81
C SER A 65 -3.95 -10.47 4.21
N PHE A 66 -3.96 -9.15 4.39
CA PHE A 66 -3.87 -8.56 5.71
C PHE A 66 -4.72 -7.29 5.81
N HIS A 67 -5.21 -7.01 7.01
CA HIS A 67 -5.96 -5.81 7.31
C HIS A 67 -5.01 -4.64 7.59
N HIS A 68 -5.20 -3.50 6.92
CA HIS A 68 -4.25 -2.37 6.99
C HIS A 68 -4.18 -1.70 8.37
N ALA A 69 -5.18 -1.92 9.23
CA ALA A 69 -5.11 -1.47 10.62
C ALA A 69 -4.00 -2.16 11.44
N MET A 70 -3.53 -3.34 11.00
CA MET A 70 -2.43 -4.04 11.67
C MET A 70 -1.08 -3.46 11.29
N CYS A 71 -0.86 -3.24 10.00
CA CYS A 71 0.45 -2.88 9.48
C CYS A 71 0.34 -2.26 8.08
N ASP A 72 1.41 -1.63 7.66
CA ASP A 72 1.60 -1.20 6.27
C ASP A 72 2.44 -2.21 5.46
N GLY A 73 2.77 -1.80 4.22
CA GLY A 73 3.55 -2.62 3.29
C GLY A 73 4.95 -2.98 3.79
N ARG A 74 5.63 -2.09 4.53
CA ARG A 74 6.95 -2.34 5.14
C ARG A 74 6.83 -3.29 6.34
N GLY A 75 5.85 -3.05 7.20
CA GLY A 75 5.64 -3.88 8.39
C GLY A 75 5.38 -5.35 8.08
N ILE A 76 4.56 -5.65 7.07
CA ILE A 76 4.26 -7.04 6.69
C ILE A 76 5.43 -7.74 5.98
N MET A 77 6.37 -7.00 5.38
CA MET A 77 7.47 -7.61 4.61
C MET A 77 8.38 -8.49 5.47
N LEU A 78 8.58 -8.16 6.75
CA LEU A 78 9.39 -8.98 7.66
C LEU A 78 8.76 -10.37 7.87
N PHE A 79 7.45 -10.41 8.05
CA PHE A 79 6.69 -11.66 8.13
C PHE A 79 6.79 -12.45 6.82
N ILE A 80 6.62 -11.78 5.67
CA ILE A 80 6.68 -12.41 4.34
C ILE A 80 8.06 -13.02 4.08
N LYS A 81 9.13 -12.27 4.36
CA LYS A 81 10.51 -12.77 4.21
C LYS A 81 10.76 -14.03 5.05
N THR A 82 10.35 -14.00 6.31
CA THR A 82 10.49 -15.15 7.21
C THR A 82 9.64 -16.35 6.76
N LEU A 83 8.41 -16.11 6.30
CA LEU A 83 7.57 -17.16 5.72
C LEU A 83 8.23 -17.82 4.49
N LEU A 84 8.76 -17.00 3.56
CA LEU A 84 9.42 -17.49 2.35
C LEU A 84 10.74 -18.21 2.66
N TYR A 85 11.52 -17.69 3.62
CA TYR A 85 12.73 -18.37 4.09
C TYR A 85 12.44 -19.79 4.52
N TYR A 86 11.50 -20.00 5.45
CA TYR A 86 11.14 -21.34 5.90
C TYR A 86 10.51 -22.17 4.77
N TYR A 87 9.67 -21.58 3.94
CA TYR A 87 9.03 -22.28 2.83
C TYR A 87 10.05 -22.83 1.83
N LEU A 88 10.97 -21.98 1.37
CA LEU A 88 11.96 -22.36 0.37
C LEU A 88 12.99 -23.35 0.92
N ASN A 89 13.45 -23.16 2.15
CA ASN A 89 14.38 -24.10 2.77
C ASN A 89 13.75 -25.47 3.09
N PHE A 90 12.44 -25.53 3.37
CA PHE A 90 11.74 -26.83 3.47
C PHE A 90 11.52 -27.47 2.11
N LYS A 91 11.22 -26.68 1.09
CA LYS A 91 10.99 -27.18 -0.27
C LYS A 91 12.28 -27.60 -0.98
N TYR A 92 13.36 -26.89 -0.70
CA TYR A 92 14.67 -27.09 -1.32
C TYR A 92 15.77 -27.18 -0.26
N PRO A 93 15.80 -28.27 0.56
CA PRO A 93 16.64 -28.35 1.76
C PRO A 93 18.15 -28.29 1.48
N HIS A 94 18.58 -28.61 0.28
CA HIS A 94 20.00 -28.57 -0.11
C HIS A 94 20.48 -27.23 -0.65
N ASN A 95 19.57 -26.26 -0.88
CA ASN A 95 19.92 -25.00 -1.52
C ASN A 95 20.32 -23.89 -0.54
N ASN A 96 20.10 -24.09 0.75
CA ASN A 96 20.43 -23.15 1.83
C ASN A 96 20.07 -21.69 1.45
N VAL A 97 18.79 -21.47 1.12
CA VAL A 97 18.30 -20.18 0.61
C VAL A 97 18.39 -19.10 1.69
N MET A 98 19.17 -18.06 1.45
CA MET A 98 19.32 -16.91 2.33
C MET A 98 18.48 -15.74 1.85
N ILE A 99 17.76 -15.11 2.78
CA ILE A 99 16.98 -13.89 2.55
C ILE A 99 17.47 -12.83 3.53
N PRO A 100 17.86 -11.63 3.07
CA PRO A 100 18.31 -10.56 3.96
C PRO A 100 17.22 -10.12 4.94
N ASP A 101 17.64 -9.67 6.13
CA ASP A 101 16.79 -9.12 7.19
C ASP A 101 15.73 -10.10 7.74
N VAL A 102 15.88 -11.40 7.47
CA VAL A 102 15.03 -12.43 8.07
C VAL A 102 15.31 -12.55 9.56
N ARG A 103 14.26 -12.66 10.34
CA ARG A 103 14.33 -12.99 11.76
C ARG A 103 13.74 -14.38 11.97
N LEU A 104 14.47 -15.23 12.68
CA LEU A 104 14.09 -16.61 12.89
C LEU A 104 13.42 -16.83 14.26
N VAL A 105 12.74 -17.97 14.39
CA VAL A 105 12.21 -18.42 15.69
C VAL A 105 13.36 -18.59 16.67
N GLY A 106 13.18 -18.05 17.88
CA GLY A 106 14.23 -18.05 18.92
C GLY A 106 15.04 -16.76 18.97
N GLU A 107 15.01 -15.92 17.92
CA GLU A 107 15.54 -14.57 18.00
C GLU A 107 14.55 -13.66 18.76
N GLY A 108 15.07 -12.87 19.69
CA GLY A 108 14.27 -11.92 20.47
C GLY A 108 13.59 -10.87 19.61
N MET A 109 12.53 -10.27 20.14
CA MET A 109 11.91 -9.09 19.55
C MET A 109 12.85 -7.90 19.62
N LEU A 110 12.86 -7.09 18.56
CA LEU A 110 13.57 -5.80 18.61
C LEU A 110 12.76 -4.80 19.45
N PRO A 111 13.42 -3.84 20.09
CA PRO A 111 12.72 -2.78 20.79
C PRO A 111 11.74 -2.05 19.85
N GLY A 112 10.51 -1.87 20.32
CA GLY A 112 9.47 -1.13 19.59
C GLY A 112 8.85 -1.86 18.40
N GLU A 113 9.06 -3.16 18.16
CA GLU A 113 8.44 -3.89 17.03
C GLU A 113 6.90 -3.79 16.98
N THR A 114 6.27 -3.63 18.13
CA THR A 114 4.79 -3.47 18.24
C THR A 114 4.36 -2.09 18.73
N ALA A 115 5.29 -1.15 18.85
CA ALA A 115 5.01 0.21 19.32
C ALA A 115 3.94 0.89 18.46
N ASP A 116 3.06 1.64 19.11
CA ASP A 116 2.00 2.38 18.45
C ASP A 116 2.53 3.74 17.95
N PRO A 117 2.45 4.02 16.62
CA PRO A 117 3.04 5.23 16.06
C PRO A 117 2.50 6.53 16.64
N VAL A 118 1.21 6.54 17.01
CA VAL A 118 0.54 7.76 17.50
C VAL A 118 0.60 7.92 19.02
N ASN A 119 0.86 6.84 19.76
CA ASN A 119 0.95 6.87 21.22
C ASN A 119 2.38 6.78 21.74
N ASP A 120 3.27 6.04 21.06
CA ASP A 120 4.64 5.78 21.50
C ASP A 120 5.68 6.58 20.70
N GLY A 121 5.27 7.18 19.57
CA GLY A 121 6.15 7.97 18.69
C GLY A 121 6.45 9.36 19.24
N ASN A 122 7.61 9.91 18.88
CA ASN A 122 7.92 11.31 19.11
C ASN A 122 7.20 12.19 18.09
N LEU A 123 6.15 12.90 18.50
CA LEU A 123 5.30 13.75 17.68
C LEU A 123 5.57 15.26 17.88
N GLU A 124 6.59 15.64 18.64
CA GLU A 124 6.97 17.04 18.82
C GLU A 124 7.62 17.60 17.55
N PHE A 125 7.20 18.78 17.12
CA PHE A 125 7.71 19.44 15.93
C PHE A 125 7.66 20.96 16.03
N ASP A 126 8.54 21.63 15.26
CA ASP A 126 8.55 23.07 15.08
C ASP A 126 7.63 23.47 13.93
N LYS A 127 6.53 24.16 14.24
CA LYS A 127 5.53 24.60 13.25
C LYS A 127 6.12 25.49 12.15
N SER A 128 7.18 26.26 12.45
CA SER A 128 7.81 27.17 11.48
C SER A 128 8.58 26.42 10.38
N LYS A 129 8.92 25.14 10.61
CA LYS A 129 9.65 24.29 9.67
C LYS A 129 8.76 23.33 8.88
N VAL A 130 7.45 23.33 9.17
CA VAL A 130 6.51 22.41 8.51
C VAL A 130 6.24 22.90 7.09
N TYR A 131 6.47 22.00 6.11
CA TYR A 131 6.07 22.26 4.74
C TYR A 131 4.57 21.98 4.56
N VAL A 132 3.84 22.97 4.07
CA VAL A 132 2.41 22.86 3.77
C VAL A 132 2.22 22.75 2.25
N ALA A 133 1.77 21.59 1.79
CA ALA A 133 1.46 21.36 0.37
C ALA A 133 0.08 21.94 0.01
N ASP A 134 -0.04 22.52 -1.18
CA ASP A 134 -1.35 22.75 -1.79
C ASP A 134 -2.00 21.40 -2.13
N ARG A 135 -3.25 21.24 -1.66
CA ARG A 135 -4.04 20.00 -1.83
C ARG A 135 -5.24 20.21 -2.76
N THR A 136 -5.27 21.29 -3.51
CA THR A 136 -6.26 21.44 -4.58
C THR A 136 -6.01 20.38 -5.64
N ALA A 137 -7.02 19.60 -6.00
CA ALA A 137 -6.85 18.46 -6.87
C ALA A 137 -7.94 18.38 -7.93
N PHE A 138 -7.53 18.13 -9.17
CA PHE A 138 -8.45 17.75 -10.22
C PHE A 138 -9.18 16.46 -9.84
N ALA A 139 -10.49 16.50 -9.84
CA ALA A 139 -11.37 15.37 -9.56
C ALA A 139 -11.61 14.61 -10.87
N ILE A 140 -11.10 13.39 -10.97
CA ILE A 140 -11.33 12.52 -12.12
C ILE A 140 -12.82 12.15 -12.19
N PRO A 141 -13.55 12.48 -13.27
CA PRO A 141 -15.01 12.29 -13.35
C PRO A 141 -15.45 10.84 -13.16
N GLU A 142 -14.74 9.89 -13.77
CA GLU A 142 -15.05 8.46 -13.69
C GLU A 142 -14.91 7.90 -12.27
N VAL A 143 -14.03 8.48 -11.48
CA VAL A 143 -13.86 8.12 -10.06
C VAL A 143 -15.10 8.46 -9.26
N GLN A 144 -15.67 9.63 -9.47
CA GLN A 144 -16.87 10.09 -8.77
C GLN A 144 -18.10 9.27 -9.17
N ASN A 145 -18.24 8.96 -10.47
CA ASN A 145 -19.33 8.14 -10.99
C ASN A 145 -19.22 6.66 -10.59
N GLY A 146 -18.01 6.19 -10.28
CA GLY A 146 -17.74 4.79 -9.89
C GLY A 146 -18.09 4.45 -8.43
N GLU A 147 -18.50 5.42 -7.60
CA GLU A 147 -18.85 5.16 -6.20
C GLU A 147 -20.03 4.19 -6.04
N ASP A 148 -20.94 4.13 -7.01
CA ASP A 148 -22.12 3.25 -7.05
C ASP A 148 -21.83 1.83 -7.57
N ALA A 149 -20.57 1.50 -7.94
CA ALA A 149 -20.23 0.21 -8.53
C ALA A 149 -20.26 -0.99 -7.53
N GLY A 150 -21.00 -0.87 -6.43
CA GLY A 150 -21.24 -1.96 -5.48
C GLY A 150 -20.00 -2.48 -4.76
N GLY A 151 -18.93 -1.68 -4.67
CA GLY A 151 -17.65 -2.08 -4.09
C GLY A 151 -16.79 -2.94 -5.03
N MET A 152 -17.08 -2.94 -6.32
CA MET A 152 -16.22 -3.52 -7.35
C MET A 152 -14.96 -2.68 -7.54
N SER A 153 -13.87 -3.35 -7.82
CA SER A 153 -12.60 -2.75 -8.25
C SER A 153 -12.08 -3.49 -9.48
N TRP A 154 -11.36 -2.78 -10.31
CA TRP A 154 -10.71 -3.30 -11.51
C TRP A 154 -9.21 -3.10 -11.40
N ARG A 155 -8.44 -4.11 -11.76
CA ARG A 155 -6.99 -4.09 -11.70
C ARG A 155 -6.39 -4.54 -13.02
N TYR A 156 -5.31 -3.87 -13.41
CA TYR A 156 -4.40 -4.26 -14.47
C TYR A 156 -3.04 -4.54 -13.85
N GLU A 157 -2.51 -5.74 -14.05
CA GLU A 157 -1.17 -6.11 -13.62
C GLU A 157 -0.17 -5.79 -14.73
N MET A 158 0.67 -4.80 -14.49
CA MET A 158 1.67 -4.36 -15.45
C MET A 158 3.06 -4.74 -14.95
N THR A 159 3.86 -5.34 -15.82
CA THR A 159 5.25 -5.70 -15.49
C THR A 159 6.21 -5.06 -16.48
N PHE A 160 7.27 -4.48 -15.95
CA PHE A 160 8.33 -3.81 -16.68
C PHE A 160 9.68 -4.46 -16.36
N ASP A 161 10.64 -4.36 -17.27
CA ASP A 161 12.05 -4.65 -16.98
C ASP A 161 12.60 -3.60 -16.00
N VAL A 162 13.08 -4.06 -14.83
CA VAL A 162 13.60 -3.18 -13.79
C VAL A 162 14.80 -2.37 -14.25
N ASN A 163 15.67 -2.94 -15.11
CA ASN A 163 16.87 -2.28 -15.60
C ASN A 163 16.50 -1.10 -16.52
N LYS A 164 15.48 -1.30 -17.37
CA LYS A 164 14.96 -0.23 -18.24
C LYS A 164 14.31 0.89 -17.43
N VAL A 165 13.54 0.55 -16.41
CA VAL A 165 12.97 1.55 -15.48
C VAL A 165 14.07 2.35 -14.81
N MET A 166 15.13 1.67 -14.31
CA MET A 166 16.25 2.33 -13.64
C MET A 166 17.11 3.18 -14.60
N GLU A 167 17.27 2.75 -15.86
CA GLU A 167 17.95 3.52 -16.92
C GLU A 167 17.22 4.86 -17.15
N VAL A 168 15.88 4.81 -17.34
CA VAL A 168 15.06 6.02 -17.53
C VAL A 168 15.09 6.91 -16.29
N CYS A 169 15.02 6.33 -15.09
CA CYS A 169 15.11 7.07 -13.85
C CYS A 169 16.44 7.83 -13.72
N LYS A 170 17.55 7.17 -14.03
CA LYS A 170 18.88 7.77 -13.99
C LYS A 170 19.04 8.91 -15.01
N ALA A 171 18.54 8.70 -16.23
CA ALA A 171 18.60 9.71 -17.30
C ALA A 171 17.79 10.98 -16.94
N ASN A 172 16.75 10.87 -16.14
CA ASN A 172 15.83 11.96 -15.78
C ASN A 172 15.91 12.38 -14.31
N ASN A 173 17.00 12.07 -13.62
CA ASN A 173 17.22 12.43 -12.20
C ASN A 173 16.01 12.12 -11.29
N CYS A 174 15.33 11.00 -11.50
CA CYS A 174 14.16 10.64 -10.71
C CYS A 174 14.27 9.26 -10.06
N THR A 175 13.31 8.91 -9.20
CA THR A 175 13.14 7.56 -8.65
C THR A 175 12.04 6.83 -9.41
N PRO A 176 11.93 5.48 -9.31
CA PRO A 176 10.82 4.76 -9.93
C PRO A 176 9.45 5.28 -9.53
N ALA A 177 9.26 5.66 -8.25
CA ALA A 177 8.02 6.25 -7.78
C ALA A 177 7.72 7.59 -8.46
N ILE A 178 8.71 8.47 -8.58
CA ILE A 178 8.58 9.76 -9.27
C ILE A 178 8.27 9.54 -10.75
N LEU A 179 9.01 8.66 -11.41
CA LEU A 179 8.80 8.36 -12.83
C LEU A 179 7.36 7.92 -13.09
N MET A 180 6.88 6.90 -12.37
CA MET A 180 5.52 6.39 -12.57
C MET A 180 4.44 7.43 -12.19
N THR A 181 4.71 8.29 -11.21
CA THR A 181 3.84 9.42 -10.88
C THR A 181 3.73 10.40 -12.05
N ILE A 182 4.86 10.83 -12.63
CA ILE A 182 4.87 11.75 -13.78
C ILE A 182 4.14 11.14 -14.99
N LEU A 183 4.40 9.85 -15.29
CA LEU A 183 3.73 9.16 -16.39
C LEU A 183 2.21 9.11 -16.20
N MET A 184 1.76 8.88 -14.97
CA MET A 184 0.33 8.89 -14.65
C MET A 184 -0.26 10.30 -14.75
N GLN A 185 0.42 11.32 -14.25
CA GLN A 185 -0.01 12.71 -14.35
C GLN A 185 -0.17 13.15 -15.82
N LYS A 186 0.82 12.84 -16.66
CA LYS A 186 0.75 13.09 -18.10
C LYS A 186 -0.40 12.31 -18.76
N GLY A 187 -0.61 11.06 -18.35
CA GLY A 187 -1.73 10.25 -18.83
C GLY A 187 -3.10 10.85 -18.44
N VAL A 188 -3.26 11.30 -17.20
CA VAL A 188 -4.50 11.98 -16.76
C VAL A 188 -4.72 13.28 -17.53
N LYS A 189 -3.67 14.09 -17.74
CA LYS A 189 -3.76 15.34 -18.52
C LYS A 189 -4.10 15.08 -19.98
N ALA A 190 -3.56 14.03 -20.59
CA ALA A 190 -3.86 13.65 -21.96
C ALA A 190 -5.32 13.24 -22.15
N VAL A 191 -5.92 12.59 -21.14
CA VAL A 191 -7.37 12.24 -21.16
C VAL A 191 -8.23 13.47 -20.85
N ASN A 192 -7.75 14.38 -20.01
CA ASN A 192 -8.50 15.57 -19.57
C ASN A 192 -7.72 16.86 -19.91
N PRO A 193 -7.62 17.24 -21.19
CA PRO A 193 -6.81 18.39 -21.61
C PRO A 193 -7.28 19.72 -21.00
N ASP A 194 -8.58 19.84 -20.71
CA ASP A 194 -9.20 21.04 -20.17
C ASP A 194 -9.22 21.09 -18.63
N ALA A 195 -8.57 20.13 -17.93
CA ALA A 195 -8.47 20.16 -16.47
C ALA A 195 -7.79 21.44 -16.00
N ALA A 196 -8.55 22.28 -15.26
CA ALA A 196 -8.08 23.57 -14.76
C ALA A 196 -7.28 23.42 -13.46
N GLU A 197 -7.71 22.50 -12.58
CA GLU A 197 -6.99 22.20 -11.35
C GLU A 197 -5.77 21.32 -11.63
N GLN A 198 -4.79 21.37 -10.73
CA GLN A 198 -3.61 20.52 -10.79
C GLN A 198 -3.94 19.05 -10.64
N ILE A 199 -3.27 18.18 -11.39
CA ILE A 199 -3.36 16.72 -11.22
C ILE A 199 -2.46 16.34 -10.05
N LEU A 200 -3.07 16.09 -8.88
CA LEU A 200 -2.35 15.89 -7.63
C LEU A 200 -2.18 14.41 -7.32
N CYS A 201 -0.93 13.97 -7.25
CA CYS A 201 -0.62 12.64 -6.72
C CYS A 201 -0.48 12.68 -5.20
N SER A 202 -1.17 11.79 -4.49
CA SER A 202 -0.88 11.45 -3.09
C SER A 202 0.07 10.24 -3.10
N MET A 203 1.33 10.45 -2.71
CA MET A 203 2.34 9.40 -2.65
C MET A 203 2.52 8.93 -1.21
N SER A 204 2.49 7.61 -1.00
CA SER A 204 2.72 7.02 0.32
C SER A 204 4.14 7.26 0.81
N CYS A 205 4.28 7.69 2.06
CA CYS A 205 5.54 7.99 2.72
C CYS A 205 5.63 7.33 4.10
N ASP A 206 6.72 6.62 4.35
CA ASP A 206 7.05 6.04 5.66
C ASP A 206 7.72 7.09 6.55
N TRP A 207 7.25 7.22 7.79
CA TRP A 207 7.72 8.21 8.78
C TRP A 207 8.26 7.59 10.07
N ARG A 208 8.50 6.27 10.09
CA ARG A 208 9.03 5.55 11.26
C ARG A 208 10.28 6.19 11.85
N GLU A 209 11.25 6.49 10.99
CA GLU A 209 12.51 7.11 11.43
C GLU A 209 12.28 8.49 12.07
N SER A 210 11.41 9.29 11.49
CA SER A 210 11.11 10.65 11.97
C SER A 210 10.46 10.66 13.34
N ILE A 211 9.67 9.64 13.67
CA ILE A 211 9.02 9.51 14.99
C ILE A 211 9.80 8.64 16.00
N GLY A 212 10.98 8.14 15.62
CA GLY A 212 11.85 7.33 16.52
C GLY A 212 11.39 5.88 16.71
N LEU A 213 10.60 5.32 15.81
CA LEU A 213 10.08 3.94 15.88
C LEU A 213 10.48 3.10 14.65
N PRO A 214 11.78 2.93 14.34
CA PRO A 214 12.25 2.30 13.10
C PRO A 214 11.79 0.83 12.94
N ASN A 215 11.52 0.14 14.03
CA ASN A 215 11.24 -1.29 14.04
C ASN A 215 9.75 -1.65 14.05
N THR A 216 8.85 -0.69 14.26
CA THR A 216 7.44 -1.04 14.42
C THR A 216 6.84 -1.68 13.16
N PHE A 217 6.03 -2.74 13.34
CA PHE A 217 5.24 -3.34 12.28
C PHE A 217 4.01 -2.50 11.92
N ARG A 218 3.55 -1.66 12.86
CA ARG A 218 2.31 -0.93 12.71
C ARG A 218 2.34 0.04 11.56
N ASN A 219 1.19 0.54 11.19
CA ASN A 219 1.02 1.45 10.08
C ASN A 219 1.64 2.82 10.38
N CYS A 220 2.74 3.13 9.70
CA CYS A 220 3.48 4.40 9.77
C CYS A 220 3.53 5.10 8.42
N VAL A 221 2.44 5.02 7.66
CA VAL A 221 2.34 5.64 6.34
C VAL A 221 1.48 6.89 6.40
N SER A 222 2.01 7.97 5.85
CA SER A 222 1.33 9.23 5.57
C SER A 222 1.39 9.50 4.07
N SER A 223 0.84 10.63 3.64
CA SER A 223 0.87 11.08 2.26
C SER A 223 1.78 12.29 2.10
N ILE A 224 2.57 12.28 1.04
CA ILE A 224 3.22 13.45 0.46
C ILE A 224 2.54 13.76 -0.87
N TYR A 225 2.56 15.02 -1.29
CA TYR A 225 1.78 15.50 -2.40
C TYR A 225 2.69 16.02 -3.50
N LEU A 226 2.46 15.54 -4.73
CA LEU A 226 3.21 15.94 -5.93
C LEU A 226 2.22 16.54 -6.93
N PRO A 227 2.26 17.87 -7.12
CA PRO A 227 1.37 18.59 -8.04
C PRO A 227 1.83 18.43 -9.49
N TYR A 228 0.90 18.53 -10.42
CA TYR A 228 1.16 18.68 -11.85
C TYR A 228 0.19 19.77 -12.39
N GLY A 229 0.49 20.99 -12.05
CA GLY A 229 -0.22 22.19 -12.49
C GLY A 229 0.46 22.85 -13.70
N THR A 230 0.15 24.12 -13.94
CA THR A 230 0.68 24.85 -15.09
C THR A 230 2.21 24.92 -15.09
N ALA A 231 2.81 25.18 -13.94
CA ALA A 231 4.27 25.28 -13.84
C ALA A 231 4.98 23.96 -14.15
N GLU A 232 4.45 22.83 -13.63
CA GLU A 232 5.02 21.50 -13.85
C GLU A 232 4.82 21.02 -15.30
N GLN A 233 3.78 21.46 -15.98
CA GLN A 233 3.52 21.12 -17.38
C GLN A 233 4.53 21.73 -18.36
N GLU A 234 5.16 22.83 -18.00
CA GLU A 234 6.22 23.49 -18.79
C GLU A 234 7.60 22.86 -18.59
N MET A 235 7.77 22.02 -17.55
CA MET A 235 9.05 21.36 -17.24
C MET A 235 9.29 20.15 -18.14
N ASP A 236 10.54 19.94 -18.52
CA ASP A 236 10.95 18.68 -19.11
C ASP A 236 11.02 17.55 -18.06
N MET A 237 11.30 16.31 -18.49
CA MET A 237 11.33 15.15 -17.57
C MET A 237 12.42 15.23 -16.51
N THR A 238 13.57 15.81 -16.82
CA THR A 238 14.69 15.94 -15.88
C THR A 238 14.41 17.05 -14.86
N GLU A 239 13.84 18.14 -15.31
CA GLU A 239 13.37 19.23 -14.44
C GLU A 239 12.28 18.75 -13.47
N LEU A 240 11.27 18.05 -13.97
CA LEU A 240 10.22 17.41 -13.15
C LEU A 240 10.80 16.42 -12.14
N GLY A 241 11.72 15.56 -12.57
CA GLY A 241 12.38 14.60 -11.70
C GLY A 241 13.11 15.29 -10.55
N THR A 242 13.85 16.35 -10.84
CA THR A 242 14.60 17.17 -9.87
C THR A 242 13.65 17.92 -8.95
N HIS A 243 12.61 18.55 -9.49
CA HIS A 243 11.58 19.29 -8.76
C HIS A 243 10.87 18.37 -7.76
N PHE A 244 10.40 17.20 -8.19
CA PHE A 244 9.69 16.27 -7.30
C PHE A 244 10.61 15.66 -6.23
N ARG A 245 11.90 15.41 -6.53
CA ARG A 245 12.87 15.04 -5.49
C ARG A 245 12.97 16.11 -4.40
N SER A 246 13.02 17.38 -4.78
CA SER A 246 13.06 18.52 -3.83
C SER A 246 11.79 18.60 -2.99
N LEU A 247 10.62 18.45 -3.60
CA LEU A 247 9.34 18.46 -2.89
C LEU A 247 9.22 17.27 -1.91
N ILE A 248 9.66 16.10 -2.33
CA ILE A 248 9.68 14.91 -1.45
C ILE A 248 10.60 15.17 -0.25
N ALA A 249 11.80 15.70 -0.49
CA ALA A 249 12.75 15.98 0.59
C ALA A 249 12.14 16.93 1.63
N LYS A 250 11.54 18.04 1.21
CA LYS A 250 10.87 19.01 2.09
C LYS A 250 9.73 18.38 2.91
N GLN A 251 8.90 17.56 2.27
CA GLN A 251 7.76 16.92 2.93
C GLN A 251 8.18 15.77 3.87
N LYS A 252 9.38 15.23 3.67
CA LYS A 252 9.97 14.19 4.53
C LYS A 252 10.85 14.74 5.65
N GLU A 253 11.09 16.02 5.72
CA GLU A 253 11.79 16.63 6.86
C GLU A 253 11.10 16.23 8.18
N THR A 254 11.90 16.04 9.22
CA THR A 254 11.43 15.48 10.49
C THR A 254 10.23 16.24 11.05
N ASP A 255 10.25 17.58 11.03
CA ASP A 255 9.13 18.38 11.55
C ASP A 255 7.85 18.20 10.71
N SER A 256 7.95 18.13 9.38
CA SER A 256 6.81 17.87 8.49
C SER A 256 6.22 16.47 8.69
N ALA A 257 7.07 15.46 8.85
CA ALA A 257 6.65 14.09 9.11
C ALA A 257 5.97 13.95 10.48
N ARG A 258 6.54 14.56 11.54
CA ARG A 258 5.96 14.59 12.89
C ARG A 258 4.66 15.37 12.95
N CYS A 259 4.56 16.47 12.22
CA CYS A 259 3.30 17.20 12.07
C CYS A 259 2.21 16.30 11.46
N SER A 260 2.52 15.56 10.40
CA SER A 260 1.58 14.61 9.79
C SER A 260 1.13 13.52 10.78
N ALA A 261 2.07 12.98 11.57
CA ALA A 261 1.77 12.01 12.62
C ALA A 261 0.90 12.60 13.73
N SER A 262 1.17 13.85 14.14
CA SER A 262 0.37 14.57 15.15
C SER A 262 -1.07 14.81 14.68
N VAL A 263 -1.26 15.11 13.39
CA VAL A 263 -2.61 15.22 12.79
C VAL A 263 -3.34 13.89 12.87
N MET A 264 -2.67 12.77 12.56
CA MET A 264 -3.26 11.44 12.70
C MET A 264 -3.66 11.13 14.14
N LYS A 265 -2.82 11.49 15.12
CA LYS A 265 -3.16 11.36 16.54
C LYS A 265 -4.38 12.20 16.90
N MET A 266 -4.40 13.46 16.51
CA MET A 266 -5.52 14.36 16.77
C MET A 266 -6.84 13.82 16.19
N MET A 267 -6.80 13.27 14.97
CA MET A 267 -7.96 12.61 14.35
C MET A 267 -8.40 11.36 15.13
N SER A 268 -7.45 10.55 15.58
CA SER A 268 -7.72 9.37 16.41
C SER A 268 -8.41 9.78 17.74
N ASP A 269 -7.83 10.74 18.45
CA ASP A 269 -8.37 11.24 19.72
C ASP A 269 -9.78 11.83 19.54
N MET A 270 -9.99 12.59 18.45
CA MET A 270 -11.32 13.13 18.10
C MET A 270 -12.32 12.00 17.85
N LEU A 271 -11.97 11.00 17.04
CA LEU A 271 -12.84 9.87 16.78
C LEU A 271 -13.16 9.08 18.06
N ASP A 272 -12.18 8.93 18.96
CA ASP A 272 -12.39 8.24 20.23
C ASP A 272 -13.34 9.00 21.17
N SER A 273 -13.42 10.32 21.06
CA SER A 273 -14.37 11.15 21.81
C SER A 273 -15.83 11.00 21.37
N LEU A 274 -16.12 10.42 20.20
CA LEU A 274 -17.49 10.36 19.62
C LEU A 274 -18.41 9.33 20.27
N GLY A 275 -17.93 8.51 21.17
CA GLY A 275 -18.74 7.61 22.02
C GLY A 275 -19.42 6.42 21.33
N SER A 276 -19.67 6.44 19.99
CA SER A 276 -20.22 5.27 19.28
C SER A 276 -19.51 5.03 17.95
N TYR A 277 -19.49 3.77 17.54
CA TYR A 277 -18.90 3.35 16.26
C TYR A 277 -19.59 3.98 15.04
N GLU A 278 -20.92 4.07 15.10
CA GLU A 278 -21.72 4.64 14.01
C GLU A 278 -21.35 6.11 13.77
N LYS A 279 -21.21 6.91 14.84
CA LYS A 279 -20.77 8.31 14.75
C LYS A 279 -19.34 8.42 14.20
N LYS A 280 -18.44 7.51 14.59
CA LYS A 280 -17.08 7.46 14.04
C LYS A 280 -17.11 7.21 12.51
N VAL A 281 -17.91 6.25 12.05
CA VAL A 281 -18.08 5.93 10.63
C VAL A 281 -18.67 7.10 9.85
N GLU A 282 -19.72 7.73 10.38
CA GLU A 282 -20.35 8.91 9.77
C GLU A 282 -19.36 10.07 9.62
N THR A 283 -18.58 10.36 10.67
CA THR A 283 -17.58 11.42 10.66
C THR A 283 -16.48 11.16 9.62
N VAL A 284 -15.94 9.93 9.58
CA VAL A 284 -14.92 9.55 8.58
C VAL A 284 -15.48 9.61 7.16
N SER A 285 -16.75 9.22 6.96
CA SER A 285 -17.41 9.31 5.65
C SER A 285 -17.56 10.76 5.19
N GLY A 286 -17.82 11.69 6.13
CA GLY A 286 -17.88 13.13 5.83
C GLY A 286 -16.54 13.70 5.36
N PHE A 287 -15.40 13.21 5.84
CA PHE A 287 -14.08 13.65 5.36
C PHE A 287 -13.79 13.26 3.91
N ASN A 288 -14.45 12.24 3.40
CA ASN A 288 -14.27 11.75 2.03
C ASN A 288 -15.14 12.49 1.00
N SER A 289 -15.83 13.55 1.37
CA SER A 289 -16.77 14.27 0.50
C SER A 289 -16.10 15.13 -0.58
N ARG A 290 -14.80 15.42 -0.45
CA ARG A 290 -14.01 16.15 -1.46
C ARG A 290 -12.77 15.33 -1.84
N PRO A 291 -12.37 15.32 -3.13
CA PRO A 291 -11.15 14.67 -3.54
C PRO A 291 -9.95 15.40 -2.92
N ILE A 292 -9.11 14.67 -2.21
CA ILE A 292 -7.86 15.17 -1.61
C ILE A 292 -6.65 14.89 -2.51
N ASN A 293 -6.86 14.20 -3.61
CA ASN A 293 -5.88 13.87 -4.65
C ASN A 293 -6.61 13.42 -5.92
N SER A 294 -5.92 13.45 -7.06
CA SER A 294 -6.42 12.88 -8.32
C SER A 294 -6.18 11.37 -8.38
N PHE A 295 -5.06 10.91 -7.83
CA PHE A 295 -4.73 9.48 -7.71
C PHE A 295 -3.71 9.24 -6.60
N ILE A 296 -3.55 7.96 -6.25
CA ILE A 296 -2.61 7.50 -5.23
C ILE A 296 -1.47 6.75 -5.90
N CYS A 297 -0.24 6.97 -5.41
CA CYS A 297 0.96 6.24 -5.81
C CYS A 297 1.64 5.65 -4.58
N SER A 298 1.88 4.35 -4.57
CA SER A 298 2.55 3.66 -3.47
C SER A 298 3.66 2.77 -3.99
N TYR A 299 4.89 3.05 -3.59
CA TYR A 299 6.05 2.23 -3.93
C TYR A 299 6.68 1.68 -2.65
N THR A 300 6.51 0.38 -2.43
CA THR A 300 7.09 -0.30 -1.26
C THR A 300 8.61 -0.51 -1.38
N GLY A 301 9.19 -0.17 -2.53
CA GLY A 301 10.62 -0.33 -2.81
C GLY A 301 10.96 -1.67 -3.47
N ARG A 302 12.27 -1.95 -3.58
CA ARG A 302 12.76 -3.25 -4.00
C ARG A 302 12.58 -4.26 -2.86
N ALA A 303 11.91 -5.34 -3.13
CA ALA A 303 11.90 -6.50 -2.24
C ALA A 303 13.25 -7.21 -2.38
N ASN A 304 14.19 -6.84 -1.50
CA ASN A 304 15.47 -7.54 -1.43
C ASN A 304 15.25 -8.94 -0.84
N MET A 305 15.16 -9.95 -1.72
CA MET A 305 14.88 -11.34 -1.38
C MET A 305 16.13 -12.24 -1.41
N GLY A 306 17.30 -11.69 -1.69
CA GLY A 306 18.55 -12.45 -1.74
C GLY A 306 18.45 -13.68 -2.65
N ASP A 307 18.88 -14.84 -2.17
CA ASP A 307 18.83 -16.09 -2.94
C ASP A 307 17.41 -16.52 -3.32
N ALA A 308 16.38 -16.01 -2.65
CA ALA A 308 15.00 -16.35 -2.98
C ALA A 308 14.53 -15.68 -4.28
N GLU A 309 15.19 -14.61 -4.79
CA GLU A 309 14.81 -13.94 -6.04
C GLU A 309 14.75 -14.89 -7.23
N LYS A 310 15.62 -15.89 -7.28
CA LYS A 310 15.61 -16.91 -8.37
C LYS A 310 14.37 -17.80 -8.41
N TYR A 311 13.60 -17.85 -7.30
CA TYR A 311 12.35 -18.62 -7.19
C TYR A 311 11.11 -17.75 -7.33
N ILE A 312 11.25 -16.42 -7.38
CA ILE A 312 10.14 -15.47 -7.46
C ILE A 312 10.11 -14.88 -8.86
N GLU A 313 8.97 -14.94 -9.51
CA GLU A 313 8.73 -14.33 -10.82
C GLU A 313 8.32 -12.86 -10.68
N SER A 314 7.36 -12.57 -9.81
CA SER A 314 6.86 -11.23 -9.54
C SER A 314 6.20 -11.14 -8.16
N ILE A 315 6.08 -9.92 -7.65
CA ILE A 315 5.29 -9.62 -6.46
C ILE A 315 4.28 -8.54 -6.84
N HIS A 316 3.00 -8.82 -6.63
CA HIS A 316 1.90 -7.91 -6.88
C HIS A 316 1.30 -7.42 -5.56
N VAL A 317 0.92 -6.15 -5.51
CA VAL A 317 0.31 -5.50 -4.35
C VAL A 317 -1.00 -4.86 -4.76
N TYR A 318 -2.09 -5.17 -4.08
CA TYR A 318 -3.38 -4.58 -4.37
C TYR A 318 -4.25 -4.46 -3.13
N SER A 319 -5.17 -3.51 -3.16
CA SER A 319 -6.13 -3.25 -2.10
C SER A 319 -7.56 -3.59 -2.54
N SER A 320 -8.42 -3.87 -1.60
CA SER A 320 -9.86 -3.94 -1.84
C SER A 320 -10.56 -2.67 -1.34
N GLY A 321 -11.67 -2.33 -1.98
CA GLY A 321 -12.42 -1.12 -1.66
C GLY A 321 -11.66 0.17 -2.01
N THR A 322 -10.79 0.12 -3.03
CA THR A 322 -10.10 1.30 -3.55
C THR A 322 -11.14 2.29 -4.08
N LYS A 323 -11.06 3.53 -3.61
CA LYS A 323 -11.75 4.67 -4.19
C LYS A 323 -10.78 5.43 -5.07
N GLY A 324 -11.15 5.64 -6.34
CA GLY A 324 -10.30 6.33 -7.29
C GLY A 324 -9.27 5.44 -7.98
N ILE A 325 -8.20 6.06 -8.46
CA ILE A 325 -7.08 5.38 -9.12
C ILE A 325 -5.92 5.23 -8.15
N SER A 326 -5.32 4.04 -8.10
CA SER A 326 -4.14 3.75 -7.28
C SER A 326 -3.12 2.92 -8.06
N LEU A 327 -1.87 3.36 -8.03
CA LEU A 327 -0.72 2.64 -8.54
C LEU A 327 0.04 2.04 -7.35
N GLN A 328 -0.02 0.71 -7.23
CA GLN A 328 0.75 -0.02 -6.22
C GLN A 328 1.96 -0.66 -6.89
N MET A 329 3.14 -0.37 -6.39
CA MET A 329 4.39 -0.74 -7.07
C MET A 329 5.33 -1.50 -6.17
N MET A 330 6.05 -2.44 -6.77
CA MET A 330 7.12 -3.18 -6.12
C MET A 330 8.10 -3.72 -7.17
N SER A 331 9.34 -3.99 -6.77
CA SER A 331 10.27 -4.71 -7.64
C SER A 331 10.91 -5.90 -6.93
N VAL A 332 11.19 -6.95 -7.68
CA VAL A 332 11.92 -8.15 -7.24
C VAL A 332 12.69 -8.73 -8.41
N GLY A 333 13.94 -9.13 -8.22
CA GLY A 333 14.79 -9.60 -9.31
C GLY A 333 14.84 -8.58 -10.43
N ASP A 334 14.52 -9.02 -11.65
CA ASP A 334 14.50 -8.20 -12.85
C ASP A 334 13.11 -7.62 -13.19
N THR A 335 12.12 -7.84 -12.31
CA THR A 335 10.73 -7.44 -12.55
C THR A 335 10.34 -6.24 -11.71
N PHE A 336 9.82 -5.20 -12.35
CA PHE A 336 9.15 -4.07 -11.72
C PHE A 336 7.65 -4.16 -12.01
N THR A 337 6.83 -4.23 -10.97
CA THR A 337 5.37 -4.36 -11.09
C THR A 337 4.69 -3.04 -10.79
N VAL A 338 3.64 -2.74 -11.57
CA VAL A 338 2.65 -1.71 -11.30
C VAL A 338 1.29 -2.37 -11.33
N ASP A 339 0.66 -2.48 -10.19
CA ASP A 339 -0.74 -2.89 -10.07
C ASP A 339 -1.60 -1.63 -10.15
N PHE A 340 -2.11 -1.36 -11.34
CA PHE A 340 -2.99 -0.24 -11.62
C PHE A 340 -4.41 -0.61 -11.19
N GLN A 341 -4.96 0.09 -10.22
CA GLN A 341 -6.27 -0.20 -9.63
C GLN A 341 -7.19 1.01 -9.78
N GLN A 342 -8.48 0.75 -10.02
CA GLN A 342 -9.51 1.78 -10.13
C GLN A 342 -10.89 1.25 -9.71
N ASN A 343 -11.82 2.16 -9.42
CA ASN A 343 -13.20 1.84 -9.00
C ASN A 343 -14.23 1.88 -10.14
N PHE A 344 -13.79 1.91 -11.40
CA PHE A 344 -14.62 1.93 -12.60
C PHE A 344 -14.05 0.98 -13.68
N PRO A 345 -14.89 0.47 -14.63
CA PRO A 345 -14.48 -0.59 -15.56
C PRO A 345 -13.66 -0.11 -16.76
N ASP A 346 -13.73 1.17 -17.13
CA ASP A 346 -13.12 1.70 -18.34
C ASP A 346 -11.59 1.73 -18.25
N ALA A 347 -10.89 1.34 -19.33
CA ALA A 347 -9.44 1.21 -19.35
C ALA A 347 -8.69 2.48 -19.79
N THR A 348 -9.38 3.60 -19.99
CA THR A 348 -8.83 4.82 -20.60
C THR A 348 -7.57 5.32 -19.88
N TYR A 349 -7.61 5.43 -18.56
CA TYR A 349 -6.45 5.90 -17.80
C TYR A 349 -5.30 4.89 -17.74
N ALA A 350 -5.62 3.59 -17.70
CA ALA A 350 -4.60 2.54 -17.76
C ALA A 350 -3.88 2.55 -19.11
N LYS A 351 -4.64 2.72 -20.22
CA LYS A 351 -4.07 2.86 -21.56
C LYS A 351 -3.26 4.14 -21.72
N ALA A 352 -3.75 5.26 -21.18
CA ALA A 352 -3.02 6.53 -21.21
C ALA A 352 -1.68 6.42 -20.46
N PHE A 353 -1.67 5.81 -19.27
CA PHE A 353 -0.44 5.53 -18.53
C PHE A 353 0.55 4.68 -19.36
N LEU A 354 0.09 3.61 -20.00
CA LEU A 354 0.93 2.76 -20.86
C LEU A 354 1.44 3.52 -22.10
N THR A 355 0.63 4.42 -22.67
CA THR A 355 1.04 5.28 -23.79
C THR A 355 2.17 6.22 -23.38
N GLU A 356 2.05 6.88 -22.22
CA GLU A 356 3.13 7.73 -21.70
C GLU A 356 4.39 6.93 -21.34
N SER A 357 4.22 5.71 -20.80
CA SER A 357 5.34 4.80 -20.55
C SER A 357 6.09 4.45 -21.85
N SER A 358 5.35 4.15 -22.93
CA SER A 358 5.92 3.81 -24.23
C SER A 358 6.69 4.97 -24.86
N LYS A 359 6.25 6.21 -24.69
CA LYS A 359 6.98 7.42 -25.14
C LYS A 359 8.36 7.55 -24.47
N MET A 360 8.52 6.98 -23.27
CA MET A 360 9.80 6.92 -22.55
C MET A 360 10.61 5.65 -22.85
N GLY A 361 10.21 4.85 -23.85
CA GLY A 361 10.87 3.60 -24.20
C GLY A 361 10.62 2.45 -23.21
N LEU A 362 9.60 2.58 -22.34
CA LEU A 362 9.21 1.55 -21.38
C LEU A 362 8.08 0.70 -21.96
N SER A 363 8.38 -0.56 -22.24
CA SER A 363 7.38 -1.55 -22.66
C SER A 363 6.91 -2.35 -21.46
N ALA A 364 5.60 -2.45 -21.26
CA ALA A 364 5.01 -3.26 -20.22
C ALA A 364 4.34 -4.51 -20.81
N HIS A 365 4.45 -5.63 -20.09
CA HIS A 365 3.45 -6.68 -20.23
C HIS A 365 2.27 -6.31 -19.33
N CYS A 366 1.08 -6.22 -19.90
CA CYS A 366 -0.14 -5.87 -19.18
C CYS A 366 -1.11 -7.05 -19.23
N SER A 367 -1.64 -7.45 -18.07
CA SER A 367 -2.67 -8.49 -18.01
C SER A 367 -4.00 -8.01 -18.58
N ASP A 368 -4.91 -8.96 -18.88
CA ASP A 368 -6.32 -8.64 -18.99
C ASP A 368 -6.82 -8.01 -17.69
N VAL A 369 -7.90 -7.24 -17.77
CA VAL A 369 -8.54 -6.63 -16.62
C VAL A 369 -9.03 -7.69 -15.62
N ILE A 370 -8.72 -7.50 -14.36
CA ILE A 370 -9.15 -8.36 -13.27
C ILE A 370 -10.16 -7.60 -12.42
N ALA A 371 -11.43 -7.97 -12.53
CA ALA A 371 -12.50 -7.43 -11.67
C ALA A 371 -12.55 -8.22 -10.36
N TYR A 372 -12.65 -7.52 -9.22
CA TYR A 372 -12.71 -8.13 -7.91
C TYR A 372 -13.50 -7.29 -6.91
N THR A 373 -13.98 -7.93 -5.85
CA THR A 373 -14.65 -7.27 -4.72
C THR A 373 -13.92 -7.61 -3.43
N THR A 374 -14.12 -6.79 -2.41
CA THR A 374 -13.74 -7.17 -1.04
C THR A 374 -14.45 -8.47 -0.68
N PRO A 375 -13.72 -9.52 -0.26
CA PRO A 375 -14.35 -10.74 0.21
C PRO A 375 -15.29 -10.46 1.39
N LYS A 376 -16.54 -10.94 1.33
CA LYS A 376 -17.56 -10.76 2.36
C LYS A 376 -17.79 -12.06 3.11
N ASP A 377 -17.93 -11.98 4.43
CA ASP A 377 -18.43 -13.10 5.24
C ASP A 377 -19.96 -13.03 5.30
N HIS A 378 -20.62 -13.96 4.62
CA HIS A 378 -22.08 -14.05 4.58
C HIS A 378 -22.68 -14.69 5.84
N THR A 379 -21.84 -15.23 6.73
CA THR A 379 -22.25 -15.91 7.96
C THR A 379 -22.23 -15.01 9.19
N ALA A 380 -21.53 -13.89 9.12
CA ALA A 380 -21.45 -12.91 10.19
C ALA A 380 -22.62 -11.93 10.11
N ASN A 381 -23.20 -11.60 11.25
CA ASN A 381 -24.21 -10.55 11.40
C ASN A 381 -23.51 -9.18 11.22
N THR A 382 -23.19 -8.84 9.97
CA THR A 382 -22.12 -7.92 9.58
C THR A 382 -22.62 -6.54 9.23
N ASN A 383 -23.25 -5.86 10.16
CA ASN A 383 -23.28 -4.40 10.05
C ASN A 383 -21.92 -3.74 10.38
N PHE A 384 -20.98 -4.50 10.92
CA PHE A 384 -19.75 -4.01 11.54
C PHE A 384 -18.51 -3.93 10.62
N ILE A 385 -18.41 -4.70 9.52
CA ILE A 385 -17.15 -4.86 8.75
C ILE A 385 -17.26 -4.29 7.33
N LYS A 386 -18.30 -3.54 6.99
CA LYS A 386 -18.56 -3.12 5.60
C LYS A 386 -17.58 -2.10 5.02
N SER A 387 -16.69 -1.49 5.78
CA SER A 387 -15.87 -0.35 5.31
C SER A 387 -14.34 -0.51 5.41
N LEU A 388 -13.83 -1.66 5.81
CA LEU A 388 -12.40 -1.78 6.07
C LEU A 388 -11.65 -2.35 4.86
N ALA A 389 -10.80 -1.52 4.24
CA ALA A 389 -9.95 -1.92 3.13
C ALA A 389 -8.95 -3.02 3.56
N GLY A 390 -8.98 -4.15 2.88
CA GLY A 390 -7.97 -5.20 2.99
C GLY A 390 -6.86 -4.99 1.96
N PHE A 391 -5.62 -5.20 2.36
CA PHE A 391 -4.47 -5.22 1.46
C PHE A 391 -4.04 -6.65 1.17
N PHE A 392 -3.59 -6.87 -0.06
CA PHE A 392 -3.16 -8.17 -0.53
C PHE A 392 -1.77 -8.06 -1.14
N LYS A 393 -0.92 -9.00 -0.80
CA LYS A 393 0.32 -9.24 -1.53
C LYS A 393 0.27 -10.63 -2.15
N ARG A 394 0.48 -10.69 -3.45
CA ARG A 394 0.59 -11.93 -4.21
C ARG A 394 2.02 -12.09 -4.69
N ILE A 395 2.63 -13.20 -4.32
CA ILE A 395 3.95 -13.60 -4.74
C ILE A 395 3.77 -14.74 -5.74
N ILE A 396 4.27 -14.54 -6.95
CA ILE A 396 4.27 -15.57 -8.00
C ILE A 396 5.64 -16.24 -7.97
N LEU A 397 5.64 -17.54 -7.75
CA LEU A 397 6.84 -18.37 -7.76
C LEU A 397 7.09 -18.89 -9.17
N ARG A 398 8.37 -18.99 -9.55
CA ARG A 398 8.85 -19.61 -10.79
C ARG A 398 8.67 -21.11 -10.82
#